data_bb8c2efd65fa7da4e4831038b2761dad
#
_entry.id   bb8c2efd65fa7da4e4831038b2761dad
#
_cell.length_a   1.000
_cell.length_b   1.000
_cell.length_c   1.000
_cell.angle_alpha   90.00
_cell.angle_beta   90.00
_cell.angle_gamma   90.00
#
_symmetry.space_group_name_H-M   'P 1'
#
loop_
_entity.id
_entity.type
_entity.pdbx_description
1 polymer ?
#
loop_
_entity_poly.entity_id
_entity_poly.type
_entity_poly.pdbx_seq_one_letter_code
_entity_poly.pdbx_strand_id
1 'polypeptide(L)'
;MTEAKDFSDLPTRAQLLSMSGYEFMCAVHDGTLPRPPIARLLCYELTEVSDGSVTFAGTPEFDHTNPMGGLHGGWYGAVLDSCMACAVMTKVPKGSVYTTLEYKVNIIRPIPAGMTVHAVGIVQHVGRSTGIAIGEIIGVEDGKVYATGSTTCIIMKMD
;
A
#
# COMPACT_ATOMS: atom_id res chain seq x y z
N MET A 1 -11.21 4.99 -12.22
CA MET A 1 -9.74 5.06 -12.05
C MET A 1 -9.08 4.38 -13.26
N THR A 2 -8.06 5.01 -13.83
CA THR A 2 -7.27 4.42 -14.93
C THR A 2 -6.32 3.36 -14.35
N GLU A 3 -6.16 2.23 -15.06
CA GLU A 3 -5.21 1.18 -14.71
C GLU A 3 -4.07 1.17 -15.71
N ALA A 4 -2.85 0.94 -15.23
CA ALA A 4 -1.73 0.64 -16.10
C ALA A 4 -1.91 -0.76 -16.72
N LYS A 5 -1.82 -0.83 -18.06
CA LYS A 5 -1.95 -2.07 -18.84
C LYS A 5 -0.59 -2.61 -19.27
N ASP A 6 0.38 -1.74 -19.41
CA ASP A 6 1.75 -2.08 -19.72
C ASP A 6 2.73 -1.09 -19.07
N PHE A 7 4.03 -1.29 -19.27
CA PHE A 7 5.06 -0.43 -18.66
C PHE A 7 5.03 1.02 -19.17
N SER A 8 4.49 1.30 -20.35
CA SER A 8 4.41 2.66 -20.90
C SER A 8 3.34 3.51 -20.22
N ASP A 9 2.37 2.88 -19.58
CA ASP A 9 1.33 3.57 -18.80
C ASP A 9 1.84 4.03 -17.43
N LEU A 10 2.92 3.41 -16.93
CA LEU A 10 3.45 3.75 -15.62
C LEU A 10 4.16 5.12 -15.64
N PRO A 11 4.11 5.87 -14.53
CA PRO A 11 4.81 7.13 -14.43
C PRO A 11 6.31 6.99 -14.72
N THR A 12 6.84 7.84 -15.58
CA THR A 12 8.27 7.89 -15.87
C THR A 12 9.06 8.36 -14.64
N ARG A 13 10.36 8.02 -14.58
CA ARG A 13 11.24 8.51 -13.50
C ARG A 13 11.20 10.03 -13.39
N ALA A 14 11.17 10.75 -14.51
CA ALA A 14 11.10 12.21 -14.51
C ALA A 14 9.81 12.73 -13.86
N GLN A 15 8.66 12.10 -14.15
CA GLN A 15 7.39 12.43 -13.51
C GLN A 15 7.43 12.15 -12.00
N LEU A 16 7.94 10.99 -11.59
CA LEU A 16 8.09 10.64 -10.17
C LEU A 16 8.93 11.67 -9.40
N LEU A 17 10.06 12.11 -9.97
CA LEU A 17 10.95 13.08 -9.33
C LEU A 17 10.44 14.53 -9.39
N SER A 18 9.44 14.82 -10.23
CA SER A 18 8.89 16.17 -10.42
C SER A 18 7.86 16.59 -9.36
N MET A 19 7.41 15.66 -8.52
CA MET A 19 6.41 15.88 -7.48
C MET A 19 6.85 15.30 -6.13
N SER A 20 6.24 15.74 -5.04
CA SER A 20 6.40 15.11 -3.73
C SER A 20 5.65 13.78 -3.70
N GLY A 21 6.00 12.91 -2.75
CA GLY A 21 5.29 11.66 -2.58
C GLY A 21 3.81 11.84 -2.20
N TYR A 22 3.47 12.91 -1.48
CA TYR A 22 2.08 13.23 -1.17
C TYR A 22 1.29 13.58 -2.45
N GLU A 23 1.83 14.47 -3.29
CA GLU A 23 1.24 14.82 -4.58
C GLU A 23 1.07 13.58 -5.48
N PHE A 24 2.08 12.69 -5.49
CA PHE A 24 2.00 11.42 -6.21
C PHE A 24 0.85 10.53 -5.71
N MET A 25 0.73 10.33 -4.40
CA MET A 25 -0.34 9.51 -3.82
C MET A 25 -1.72 10.11 -4.05
N CYS A 26 -1.88 11.43 -3.99
CA CYS A 26 -3.11 12.10 -4.36
C CYS A 26 -3.45 11.90 -5.85
N ALA A 27 -2.47 12.00 -6.75
CA ALA A 27 -2.67 11.79 -8.18
C ALA A 27 -3.06 10.35 -8.54
N VAL A 28 -2.57 9.36 -7.79
CA VAL A 28 -3.03 7.96 -7.92
C VAL A 28 -4.46 7.81 -7.38
N HIS A 29 -4.78 8.43 -6.25
CA HIS A 29 -6.09 8.37 -5.62
C HIS A 29 -7.18 9.03 -6.48
N ASP A 30 -6.93 10.19 -7.07
CA ASP A 30 -7.89 10.91 -7.92
C ASP A 30 -7.97 10.35 -9.36
N GLY A 31 -7.06 9.42 -9.72
CA GLY A 31 -7.03 8.78 -11.04
C GLY A 31 -6.28 9.57 -12.12
N THR A 32 -5.60 10.66 -11.77
CA THR A 32 -4.68 11.39 -12.67
C THR A 32 -3.48 10.54 -13.06
N LEU A 33 -2.99 9.72 -12.12
CA LEU A 33 -2.01 8.67 -12.38
C LEU A 33 -2.69 7.28 -12.30
N PRO A 34 -2.24 6.31 -13.10
CA PRO A 34 -2.81 4.97 -13.09
C PRO A 34 -2.44 4.23 -11.80
N ARG A 35 -3.36 3.41 -11.32
CA ARG A 35 -3.05 2.47 -10.23
C ARG A 35 -2.19 1.31 -10.73
N PRO A 36 -1.34 0.75 -9.86
CA PRO A 36 -0.46 -0.35 -10.23
C PRO A 36 -1.24 -1.65 -10.50
N PRO A 37 -0.77 -2.50 -11.47
CA PRO A 37 -1.45 -3.76 -11.82
C PRO A 37 -1.67 -4.71 -10.65
N ILE A 38 -0.77 -4.73 -9.66
CA ILE A 38 -0.88 -5.59 -8.48
C ILE A 38 -2.15 -5.31 -7.67
N ALA A 39 -2.59 -4.07 -7.61
CA ALA A 39 -3.82 -3.70 -6.89
C ALA A 39 -5.06 -4.39 -7.49
N ARG A 40 -5.14 -4.48 -8.82
CA ARG A 40 -6.19 -5.22 -9.51
C ARG A 40 -6.07 -6.73 -9.27
N LEU A 41 -4.87 -7.29 -9.39
CA LEU A 41 -4.63 -8.73 -9.23
C LEU A 41 -5.00 -9.23 -7.82
N LEU A 42 -4.82 -8.38 -6.82
CA LEU A 42 -5.09 -8.73 -5.41
C LEU A 42 -6.40 -8.09 -4.88
N CYS A 43 -7.20 -7.52 -5.76
CA CYS A 43 -8.53 -6.96 -5.46
C CYS A 43 -8.51 -5.96 -4.30
N TYR A 44 -7.59 -4.97 -4.34
CA TYR A 44 -7.59 -3.85 -3.42
C TYR A 44 -7.43 -2.51 -4.15
N GLU A 45 -7.85 -1.44 -3.53
CA GLU A 45 -7.79 -0.10 -4.09
C GLU A 45 -7.49 0.96 -3.03
N LEU A 46 -6.83 2.04 -3.45
CA LEU A 46 -6.53 3.20 -2.61
C LEU A 46 -7.81 4.01 -2.40
N THR A 47 -8.26 4.16 -1.15
CA THR A 47 -9.51 4.86 -0.79
C THR A 47 -9.30 6.17 -0.06
N GLU A 48 -8.17 6.31 0.67
CA GLU A 48 -7.89 7.55 1.40
C GLU A 48 -6.39 7.85 1.40
N VAL A 49 -6.05 9.12 1.26
CA VAL A 49 -4.69 9.64 1.36
C VAL A 49 -4.68 10.85 2.29
N SER A 50 -3.86 10.77 3.32
CA SER A 50 -3.57 11.88 4.22
C SER A 50 -2.06 12.01 4.41
N ASP A 51 -1.60 13.13 4.94
CA ASP A 51 -0.19 13.33 5.22
C ASP A 51 0.30 12.40 6.33
N GLY A 52 1.03 11.34 5.96
CA GLY A 52 1.52 10.29 6.87
C GLY A 52 0.56 9.11 7.07
N SER A 53 -0.57 9.06 6.36
CA SER A 53 -1.50 7.93 6.44
C SER A 53 -2.15 7.62 5.10
N VAL A 54 -2.36 6.32 4.85
CA VAL A 54 -3.00 5.82 3.63
C VAL A 54 -3.92 4.66 3.98
N THR A 55 -5.12 4.63 3.39
CA THR A 55 -6.07 3.52 3.51
C THR A 55 -6.31 2.87 2.16
N PHE A 56 -6.23 1.55 2.13
CA PHE A 56 -6.70 0.72 1.03
C PHE A 56 -7.91 -0.10 1.46
N ALA A 57 -8.92 -0.21 0.60
CA ALA A 57 -9.98 -1.20 0.74
C ALA A 57 -9.61 -2.44 -0.07
N GLY A 58 -9.81 -3.62 0.48
CA GLY A 58 -9.52 -4.89 -0.19
C GLY A 58 -10.59 -5.94 0.07
N THR A 59 -10.91 -6.72 -0.96
CA THR A 59 -11.84 -7.85 -0.86
C THR A 59 -11.19 -9.06 -1.50
N PRO A 60 -10.56 -9.96 -0.70
CA PRO A 60 -9.92 -11.14 -1.26
C PRO A 60 -10.96 -12.10 -1.86
N GLU A 61 -10.60 -12.74 -2.96
CA GLU A 61 -11.42 -13.68 -3.69
C GLU A 61 -10.81 -15.09 -3.70
N PHE A 62 -11.48 -16.04 -4.33
CA PHE A 62 -11.03 -17.43 -4.44
C PHE A 62 -9.59 -17.55 -4.98
N ASP A 63 -9.21 -16.74 -5.97
CA ASP A 63 -7.87 -16.75 -6.60
C ASP A 63 -6.73 -16.38 -5.62
N HIS A 64 -7.07 -15.84 -4.45
CA HIS A 64 -6.12 -15.48 -3.40
C HIS A 64 -5.99 -16.54 -2.30
N THR A 65 -6.61 -17.72 -2.49
CA THR A 65 -6.61 -18.79 -1.48
C THR A 65 -5.37 -19.68 -1.57
N ASN A 66 -5.03 -20.32 -0.46
CA ASN A 66 -4.02 -21.37 -0.37
C ASN A 66 -4.65 -22.75 -0.64
N PRO A 67 -3.85 -23.84 -0.74
CA PRO A 67 -4.38 -25.18 -1.01
C PRO A 67 -5.36 -25.72 0.04
N MET A 68 -5.44 -25.11 1.21
CA MET A 68 -6.38 -25.46 2.28
C MET A 68 -7.69 -24.67 2.20
N GLY A 69 -7.85 -23.80 1.19
CA GLY A 69 -9.04 -22.95 0.99
C GLY A 69 -9.09 -21.69 1.87
N GLY A 70 -8.10 -21.46 2.70
CA GLY A 70 -7.97 -20.21 3.44
C GLY A 70 -7.24 -19.13 2.64
N LEU A 71 -7.39 -17.86 3.02
CA LEU A 71 -6.66 -16.76 2.39
C LEU A 71 -5.16 -16.96 2.55
N HIS A 72 -4.43 -16.84 1.43
CA HIS A 72 -2.97 -17.01 1.43
C HIS A 72 -2.28 -15.88 2.22
N GLY A 73 -1.30 -16.24 3.07
CA GLY A 73 -0.57 -15.27 3.89
C GLY A 73 0.11 -14.14 3.10
N GLY A 74 0.51 -14.41 1.85
CA GLY A 74 1.07 -13.42 0.94
C GLY A 74 0.11 -12.27 0.60
N TRP A 75 -1.20 -12.52 0.59
CA TRP A 75 -2.19 -11.46 0.37
C TRP A 75 -2.15 -10.41 1.48
N TYR A 76 -2.13 -10.86 2.75
CA TYR A 76 -1.98 -9.96 3.91
C TYR A 76 -0.69 -9.14 3.81
N GLY A 77 0.41 -9.81 3.42
CA GLY A 77 1.70 -9.16 3.27
C GLY A 77 1.69 -8.07 2.21
N ALA A 78 1.15 -8.36 1.02
CA ALA A 78 1.11 -7.42 -0.08
C ALA A 78 0.23 -6.19 0.23
N VAL A 79 -0.93 -6.39 0.87
CA VAL A 79 -1.84 -5.28 1.21
C VAL A 79 -1.27 -4.44 2.35
N LEU A 80 -0.64 -5.06 3.37
CA LEU A 80 0.06 -4.34 4.44
C LEU A 80 1.29 -3.59 3.94
N ASP A 81 2.11 -4.21 3.07
CA ASP A 81 3.23 -3.50 2.44
C ASP A 81 2.72 -2.27 1.69
N SER A 82 1.68 -2.42 0.88
CA SER A 82 1.10 -1.31 0.12
C SER A 82 0.64 -0.15 1.03
N CYS A 83 -0.14 -0.41 2.07
CA CYS A 83 -0.63 0.68 2.93
C CYS A 83 0.50 1.33 3.73
N MET A 84 1.42 0.56 4.30
CA MET A 84 2.53 1.08 5.10
C MET A 84 3.56 1.84 4.26
N ALA A 85 4.00 1.25 3.13
CA ALA A 85 4.96 1.88 2.25
C ALA A 85 4.38 3.14 1.58
N CYS A 86 3.11 3.11 1.16
CA CYS A 86 2.44 4.30 0.63
C CYS A 86 2.23 5.39 1.69
N ALA A 87 2.03 5.04 2.96
CA ALA A 87 2.03 6.02 4.05
C ALA A 87 3.41 6.72 4.14
N VAL A 88 4.52 5.96 4.08
CA VAL A 88 5.87 6.54 4.01
C VAL A 88 6.04 7.39 2.75
N MET A 89 5.51 6.93 1.59
CA MET A 89 5.58 7.69 0.34
C MET A 89 5.01 9.10 0.50
N THR A 90 3.93 9.29 1.25
CA THR A 90 3.36 10.63 1.48
C THR A 90 4.35 11.63 2.10
N LYS A 91 5.41 11.15 2.73
CA LYS A 91 6.47 11.96 3.36
C LYS A 91 7.74 12.08 2.53
N VAL A 92 7.82 11.41 1.38
CA VAL A 92 9.00 11.45 0.50
C VAL A 92 9.07 12.81 -0.19
N PRO A 93 10.18 13.56 -0.04
CA PRO A 93 10.30 14.87 -0.67
C PRO A 93 10.49 14.75 -2.18
N LYS A 94 10.09 15.80 -2.90
CA LYS A 94 10.37 15.96 -4.33
C LYS A 94 11.85 15.74 -4.64
N GLY A 95 12.14 15.08 -5.75
CA GLY A 95 13.50 14.71 -6.15
C GLY A 95 14.05 13.49 -5.40
N SER A 96 13.22 12.76 -4.70
CA SER A 96 13.58 11.52 -3.99
C SER A 96 12.72 10.36 -4.41
N VAL A 97 13.24 9.16 -4.22
CA VAL A 97 12.52 7.89 -4.38
C VAL A 97 12.61 7.10 -3.08
N TYR A 98 11.77 6.10 -2.93
CA TYR A 98 11.82 5.21 -1.79
C TYR A 98 11.61 3.75 -2.22
N THR A 99 11.96 2.82 -1.35
CA THR A 99 11.58 1.42 -1.48
C THR A 99 11.53 0.76 -0.12
N THR A 100 10.68 -0.26 0.01
CA THR A 100 10.61 -1.13 1.19
C THR A 100 11.90 -1.92 1.32
N LEU A 101 12.50 -1.92 2.51
CA LEU A 101 13.65 -2.77 2.87
C LEU A 101 13.20 -4.07 3.51
N GLU A 102 12.22 -3.98 4.39
CA GLU A 102 11.64 -5.12 5.08
C GLU A 102 10.22 -4.78 5.55
N TYR A 103 9.42 -5.80 5.76
CA TYR A 103 8.18 -5.68 6.52
C TYR A 103 7.93 -6.96 7.32
N LYS A 104 7.24 -6.80 8.43
CA LYS A 104 6.77 -7.88 9.29
C LYS A 104 5.26 -7.89 9.30
N VAL A 105 4.67 -9.09 9.26
CA VAL A 105 3.22 -9.31 9.34
C VAL A 105 2.90 -10.25 10.50
N ASN A 106 1.88 -9.90 11.27
CA ASN A 106 1.25 -10.78 12.24
C ASN A 106 -0.21 -11.01 11.79
N ILE A 107 -0.53 -12.22 11.33
CA ILE A 107 -1.89 -12.63 11.01
C ILE A 107 -2.57 -13.04 12.30
N ILE A 108 -3.64 -12.33 12.67
CA ILE A 108 -4.37 -12.51 13.94
C ILE A 108 -5.61 -13.37 13.72
N ARG A 109 -6.31 -13.15 12.59
CA ARG A 109 -7.55 -13.84 12.23
C ARG A 109 -7.57 -14.19 10.76
N PRO A 110 -8.20 -15.30 10.34
CA PRO A 110 -8.44 -15.55 8.93
C PRO A 110 -9.48 -14.57 8.38
N ILE A 111 -9.20 -14.00 7.21
CA ILE A 111 -10.18 -13.22 6.44
C ILE A 111 -10.87 -14.18 5.47
N PRO A 112 -12.20 -14.33 5.53
CA PRO A 112 -12.94 -15.10 4.55
C PRO A 112 -12.87 -14.46 3.15
N ALA A 113 -12.86 -15.26 2.10
CA ALA A 113 -13.04 -14.76 0.74
C ALA A 113 -14.39 -14.02 0.64
N GLY A 114 -14.39 -12.87 -0.05
CA GLY A 114 -15.55 -11.98 -0.17
C GLY A 114 -15.74 -10.99 0.99
N MET A 115 -14.95 -11.08 2.05
CA MET A 115 -15.02 -10.11 3.15
C MET A 115 -14.22 -8.84 2.79
N THR A 116 -14.88 -7.69 2.87
CA THR A 116 -14.21 -6.39 2.67
C THR A 116 -13.48 -5.94 3.93
N VAL A 117 -12.25 -5.52 3.77
CA VAL A 117 -11.38 -5.01 4.83
C VAL A 117 -10.74 -3.68 4.44
N HIS A 118 -10.40 -2.86 5.43
CA HIS A 118 -9.53 -1.70 5.26
C HIS A 118 -8.12 -2.03 5.77
N ALA A 119 -7.11 -1.74 4.95
CA ALA A 119 -5.71 -1.76 5.35
C ALA A 119 -5.24 -0.32 5.54
N VAL A 120 -4.96 0.04 6.77
CA VAL A 120 -4.57 1.39 7.18
C VAL A 120 -3.09 1.41 7.52
N GLY A 121 -2.31 2.20 6.79
CA GLY A 121 -0.90 2.46 7.07
C GLY A 121 -0.70 3.83 7.72
N ILE A 122 0.14 3.89 8.75
CA ILE A 122 0.43 5.12 9.48
C ILE A 122 1.94 5.24 9.71
N VAL A 123 2.49 6.37 9.32
CA VAL A 123 3.90 6.70 9.54
C VAL A 123 4.17 6.87 11.04
N GLN A 124 5.22 6.22 11.51
CA GLN A 124 5.73 6.37 12.88
C GLN A 124 6.91 7.35 12.92
N HIS A 125 7.76 7.30 11.89
CA HIS A 125 8.92 8.16 11.78
C HIS A 125 9.36 8.28 10.33
N VAL A 126 9.79 9.48 9.93
CA VAL A 126 10.51 9.70 8.68
C VAL A 126 11.73 10.58 8.96
N GLY A 127 12.90 10.04 8.66
CA GLY A 127 14.18 10.73 8.72
C GLY A 127 14.70 11.08 7.31
N ARG A 128 15.98 11.47 7.24
CA ARG A 128 16.62 11.84 5.97
C ARG A 128 16.67 10.68 4.95
N SER A 129 16.88 9.46 5.41
CA SER A 129 17.11 8.27 4.57
C SER A 129 16.27 7.06 4.92
N THR A 130 15.42 7.13 5.94
CA THR A 130 14.57 6.02 6.36
C THR A 130 13.18 6.52 6.74
N GLY A 131 12.17 5.70 6.44
CA GLY A 131 10.81 5.87 6.91
C GLY A 131 10.33 4.58 7.58
N ILE A 132 9.60 4.72 8.70
CA ILE A 132 9.03 3.62 9.46
C ILE A 132 7.52 3.84 9.53
N ALA A 133 6.77 2.79 9.24
CA ALA A 133 5.31 2.80 9.36
C ALA A 133 4.80 1.51 10.01
N ILE A 134 3.61 1.60 10.57
CA ILE A 134 2.81 0.46 11.03
C ILE A 134 1.54 0.37 10.19
N GLY A 135 0.95 -0.81 10.15
CA GLY A 135 -0.30 -1.03 9.45
C GLY A 135 -1.20 -2.03 10.15
N GLU A 136 -2.49 -1.88 9.92
CA GLU A 136 -3.52 -2.79 10.39
C GLU A 136 -4.49 -3.14 9.26
N ILE A 137 -4.95 -4.40 9.23
CA ILE A 137 -6.08 -4.82 8.40
C ILE A 137 -7.28 -4.98 9.31
N ILE A 138 -8.35 -4.24 9.03
CA ILE A 138 -9.54 -4.12 9.85
C ILE A 138 -10.77 -4.51 9.02
N GLY A 139 -11.63 -5.37 9.55
CA GLY A 139 -12.90 -5.73 8.92
C GLY A 139 -13.86 -4.54 8.87
N VAL A 140 -14.41 -4.26 7.68
CA VAL A 140 -15.32 -3.11 7.50
C VAL A 140 -16.61 -3.28 8.30
N GLU A 141 -17.18 -4.48 8.32
CA GLU A 141 -18.47 -4.73 8.98
C GLU A 141 -18.36 -4.92 10.50
N ASP A 142 -17.27 -5.55 10.97
CA ASP A 142 -17.17 -5.97 12.38
C ASP A 142 -16.13 -5.18 13.19
N GLY A 143 -15.35 -4.32 12.54
CA GLY A 143 -14.33 -3.46 13.17
C GLY A 143 -13.16 -4.23 13.82
N LYS A 144 -13.05 -5.54 13.59
CA LYS A 144 -11.98 -6.34 14.20
C LYS A 144 -10.68 -6.25 13.43
N VAL A 145 -9.56 -6.27 14.15
CA VAL A 145 -8.23 -6.36 13.56
C VAL A 145 -7.95 -7.79 13.12
N TYR A 146 -7.61 -7.99 11.85
CA TYR A 146 -7.30 -9.27 11.23
C TYR A 146 -5.80 -9.50 11.07
N ALA A 147 -5.04 -8.45 10.84
CA ALA A 147 -3.59 -8.50 10.79
C ALA A 147 -2.99 -7.17 11.20
N THR A 148 -1.74 -7.21 11.66
CA THR A 148 -0.91 -6.03 11.92
C THR A 148 0.42 -6.16 11.22
N GLY A 149 1.06 -5.04 10.92
CA GLY A 149 2.39 -5.02 10.33
C GLY A 149 3.22 -3.82 10.74
N SER A 150 4.50 -3.93 10.45
CA SER A 150 5.45 -2.83 10.51
C SER A 150 6.40 -2.91 9.32
N THR A 151 6.90 -1.77 8.85
CA THR A 151 7.84 -1.70 7.73
C THR A 151 8.92 -0.67 7.97
N THR A 152 10.08 -0.92 7.37
CA THR A 152 11.15 0.07 7.19
C THR A 152 11.37 0.29 5.70
N CYS A 153 11.32 1.55 5.27
CA CYS A 153 11.63 1.96 3.91
C CYS A 153 12.93 2.78 3.89
N ILE A 154 13.70 2.65 2.81
CA ILE A 154 14.79 3.57 2.52
C ILE A 154 14.29 4.69 1.62
N ILE A 155 14.74 5.93 1.90
CA ILE A 155 14.48 7.12 1.10
C ILE A 155 15.80 7.57 0.49
N MET A 156 15.83 7.74 -0.83
CA MET A 156 17.03 8.06 -1.59
C MET A 156 16.81 9.36 -2.37
N LYS A 157 17.61 10.37 -2.07
CA LYS A 157 17.66 11.57 -2.90
C LYS A 157 18.32 11.22 -4.23
N MET A 158 17.71 11.65 -5.31
CA MET A 158 18.20 11.41 -6.67
C MET A 158 18.84 12.71 -7.18
N ASP A 159 20.05 12.59 -7.72
CA ASP A 159 20.76 13.69 -8.38
C ASP A 159 20.24 13.93 -9.80
#